data_ed743d3545b1f7f0d8873e8ca4289114
#
_entry.id   ed743d3545b1f7f0d8873e8ca4289114
#
_cell.length_a   1.000
_cell.length_b   1.000
_cell.length_c   1.000
_cell.angle_alpha   90.00
_cell.angle_beta   90.00
_cell.angle_gamma   90.00
#
_symmetry.space_group_name_H-M   'P 1'
#
loop_
_entity.id
_entity.type
_entity.pdbx_description
1 polymer ?
#
loop_
_entity_poly.entity_id
_entity_poly.type
_entity_poly.pdbx_seq_one_letter_code
_entity_poly.pdbx_strand_id
1 'polypeptide(L)'
;MATVKIDFRPTYSRGGTDNGIRMGTRRFQENTGNAWHTDRSNAADNTPADHAANNTTNHFLAFMEQVIAQLKALGKERTPETYAATLRSFRRFRQGHDLTFQEMDSDMMQAYESYLRSNGVRSNTTSFYMRILRAVYNRAVEKDLTVQRHPFRHVYTGVDKTVKRAVPLQTVRRIREMDLSDSSTLAFARDVFLFSFYTRGMSFVDIAYLRKKDLSGGVLSYRRRKTGQQILVKWEKCMQEIVHRYNNPHSPYLLPIINPASNVEPRRQYIYAAHRINRHLKAIGNRLGLSVPLTMYVSRHAWASIARSKNVPLSVISEGMGHDSEHTTRIYLASLDTIAIDRANSKILKSLL
;
A
#
# COMPACT_ATOMS: atom_id res chain seq x y z
N MET A 1 -1.48 3.13 -8.91
CA MET A 1 -1.14 1.84 -8.27
C MET A 1 -0.52 2.13 -6.92
N ALA A 2 -1.23 1.85 -5.84
CA ALA A 2 -0.68 2.00 -4.51
C ALA A 2 0.23 0.80 -4.23
N THR A 3 1.51 1.05 -3.96
CA THR A 3 2.46 0.02 -3.55
C THR A 3 2.09 -0.43 -2.14
N VAL A 4 1.52 -1.61 -2.00
CA VAL A 4 1.31 -2.24 -0.70
C VAL A 4 2.67 -2.72 -0.21
N LYS A 5 3.21 -2.10 0.85
CA LYS A 5 4.29 -2.70 1.60
C LYS A 5 3.71 -3.82 2.45
N ILE A 6 3.95 -5.04 2.04
CA ILE A 6 3.90 -6.19 2.93
C ILE A 6 5.31 -6.33 3.46
N ASP A 7 5.47 -6.18 4.78
CA ASP A 7 6.76 -6.33 5.46
C ASP A 7 7.11 -7.83 5.46
N PHE A 8 7.93 -8.25 4.53
CA PHE A 8 8.59 -9.55 4.54
C PHE A 8 10.04 -9.32 4.93
N ARG A 9 10.39 -9.60 6.17
CA ARG A 9 11.78 -9.79 6.54
C ARG A 9 12.24 -11.12 5.96
N PRO A 10 13.23 -11.17 5.06
CA PRO A 10 13.85 -12.43 4.69
C PRO A 10 14.75 -12.86 5.84
N THR A 11 14.46 -14.00 6.45
CA THR A 11 15.45 -14.72 7.27
C THR A 11 16.47 -15.33 6.31
N TYR A 12 17.59 -14.64 6.11
CA TYR A 12 18.76 -15.23 5.50
C TYR A 12 19.52 -15.99 6.60
N SER A 13 19.45 -17.33 6.60
CA SER A 13 20.43 -18.17 7.24
C SER A 13 21.69 -18.17 6.38
N ARG A 14 22.73 -17.45 6.78
CA ARG A 14 24.09 -17.71 6.34
C ARG A 14 24.70 -18.75 7.28
N GLY A 15 24.98 -19.93 6.75
CA GLY A 15 25.92 -20.83 7.35
C GLY A 15 27.35 -20.28 7.23
N GLY A 16 28.14 -20.48 8.26
CA GLY A 16 29.60 -20.30 8.18
C GLY A 16 30.23 -19.82 9.47
N THR A 17 30.79 -20.79 10.23
CA THR A 17 31.97 -20.78 11.09
C THR A 17 32.06 -19.85 12.31
N ASP A 18 31.91 -20.52 13.45
CA ASP A 18 32.75 -20.55 14.63
C ASP A 18 33.46 -19.28 15.11
N ASN A 19 33.03 -18.79 16.28
CA ASN A 19 33.89 -18.61 17.46
C ASN A 19 33.05 -18.16 18.67
N GLY A 20 33.26 -18.87 19.78
CA GLY A 20 32.47 -18.85 20.99
C GLY A 20 32.56 -17.56 21.81
N ILE A 21 31.47 -17.30 22.52
CA ILE A 21 31.47 -16.78 23.90
C ILE A 21 30.22 -17.32 24.61
N ARG A 22 30.47 -18.06 25.70
CA ARG A 22 29.47 -18.51 26.68
C ARG A 22 28.96 -17.33 27.50
N MET A 23 27.66 -17.31 27.78
CA MET A 23 27.01 -16.88 29.04
C MET A 23 25.50 -17.10 28.87
N GLY A 24 24.86 -17.91 29.67
CA GLY A 24 24.36 -17.80 30.97
C GLY A 24 22.97 -18.41 30.97
N THR A 25 22.84 -19.71 31.27
CA THR A 25 21.59 -20.41 31.51
C THR A 25 20.92 -19.90 32.79
N ARG A 26 19.63 -19.50 32.72
CA ARG A 26 18.76 -19.54 33.90
C ARG A 26 17.70 -20.61 33.70
N ARG A 27 17.90 -21.68 34.46
CA ARG A 27 16.90 -22.70 34.79
C ARG A 27 15.78 -22.03 35.59
N PHE A 28 14.54 -22.37 35.30
CA PHE A 28 13.47 -22.38 36.29
C PHE A 28 13.00 -23.82 36.47
N GLN A 29 12.98 -24.20 37.73
CA GLN A 29 12.71 -25.55 38.22
C GLN A 29 11.22 -25.88 38.13
N GLU A 30 11.01 -27.16 37.86
CA GLU A 30 9.77 -27.91 38.05
C GLU A 30 9.28 -27.88 39.48
N ASN A 31 7.99 -27.93 39.64
CA ASN A 31 7.40 -28.46 40.85
C ASN A 31 6.35 -29.52 40.50
N THR A 32 6.66 -30.71 41.03
CA THR A 32 5.97 -31.98 40.95
C THR A 32 4.68 -31.99 41.76
N GLY A 33 3.70 -32.76 41.30
CA GLY A 33 2.66 -33.23 42.22
C GLY A 33 1.44 -33.90 41.59
N ASN A 34 1.53 -35.24 41.59
CA ASN A 34 0.45 -36.21 41.82
C ASN A 34 -0.47 -36.67 40.72
N ALA A 35 -0.29 -37.93 40.43
CA ALA A 35 -1.09 -38.88 39.71
C ALA A 35 -2.51 -39.06 40.27
N TRP A 36 -3.48 -39.26 39.38
CA TRP A 36 -4.61 -40.16 39.57
C TRP A 36 -4.92 -40.88 38.26
N HIS A 37 -4.75 -42.19 38.26
CA HIS A 37 -5.29 -43.12 37.25
C HIS A 37 -6.79 -43.14 37.36
N THR A 38 -7.51 -43.03 36.20
CA THR A 38 -8.73 -43.80 35.96
C THR A 38 -8.90 -43.99 34.46
N ASP A 39 -8.80 -45.23 34.05
CA ASP A 39 -9.33 -45.78 32.81
C ASP A 39 -10.79 -45.38 32.62
N ARG A 40 -11.11 -44.87 31.45
CA ARG A 40 -12.40 -45.09 30.79
C ARG A 40 -12.24 -44.81 29.28
N SER A 41 -12.23 -45.93 28.53
CA SER A 41 -12.63 -45.97 27.14
C SER A 41 -13.95 -45.27 26.91
N ASN A 42 -13.93 -44.18 26.11
CA ASN A 42 -15.12 -43.69 25.45
C ASN A 42 -14.75 -43.45 23.99
N ALA A 43 -15.27 -44.30 23.12
CA ALA A 43 -15.36 -44.05 21.70
C ALA A 43 -16.14 -42.74 21.52
N ALA A 44 -15.46 -41.69 21.06
CA ALA A 44 -16.12 -40.46 20.66
C ALA A 44 -16.81 -40.71 19.31
N ASP A 45 -18.12 -40.68 19.34
CA ASP A 45 -19.00 -40.61 18.19
C ASP A 45 -18.66 -39.34 17.40
N ASN A 46 -17.96 -39.53 16.27
CA ASN A 46 -17.70 -38.45 15.32
C ASN A 46 -18.99 -38.17 14.56
N THR A 47 -19.69 -37.09 14.92
CA THR A 47 -20.88 -36.63 14.21
C THR A 47 -20.55 -36.11 12.80
N PRO A 48 -21.44 -36.24 11.80
CA PRO A 48 -21.20 -35.78 10.45
C PRO A 48 -20.86 -34.28 10.32
N ALA A 49 -21.20 -33.47 11.31
CA ALA A 49 -20.90 -32.02 11.35
C ALA A 49 -19.41 -31.73 11.50
N ASP A 50 -18.65 -32.56 12.26
CA ASP A 50 -17.22 -32.39 12.46
C ASP A 50 -16.41 -32.76 11.21
N HIS A 51 -16.89 -33.73 10.41
CA HIS A 51 -16.28 -34.08 9.14
C HIS A 51 -16.52 -33.00 8.05
N ALA A 52 -17.66 -32.32 8.05
CA ALA A 52 -17.95 -31.23 7.12
C ALA A 52 -17.13 -29.96 7.44
N ALA A 53 -16.95 -29.63 8.72
CA ALA A 53 -16.13 -28.51 9.17
C ALA A 53 -14.63 -28.74 8.90
N ASN A 54 -14.13 -29.97 9.07
CA ASN A 54 -12.75 -30.35 8.78
C ASN A 54 -12.47 -30.41 7.26
N ASN A 55 -13.46 -30.73 6.44
CA ASN A 55 -13.27 -30.84 4.99
C ASN A 55 -13.17 -29.46 4.33
N THR A 56 -13.83 -28.42 4.85
CA THR A 56 -13.74 -27.04 4.35
C THR A 56 -12.39 -26.36 4.67
N THR A 57 -11.70 -26.80 5.72
CA THR A 57 -10.38 -26.26 6.09
C THR A 57 -9.23 -26.74 5.21
N ASN A 58 -9.40 -27.84 4.47
CA ASN A 58 -8.38 -28.38 3.58
C ASN A 58 -8.38 -27.76 2.17
N HIS A 59 -9.31 -26.87 1.87
CA HIS A 59 -9.43 -26.22 0.58
C HIS A 59 -8.88 -24.78 0.61
N PHE A 60 -8.05 -24.45 -0.38
CA PHE A 60 -7.30 -23.20 -0.39
C PHE A 60 -8.18 -21.95 -0.56
N LEU A 61 -9.18 -21.98 -1.48
CA LEU A 61 -10.03 -20.81 -1.71
C LEU A 61 -10.91 -20.54 -0.50
N ALA A 62 -11.48 -21.59 0.11
CA ALA A 62 -12.26 -21.47 1.34
C ALA A 62 -11.42 -20.93 2.50
N PHE A 63 -10.19 -21.41 2.67
CA PHE A 63 -9.26 -20.88 3.67
C PHE A 63 -8.91 -19.41 3.40
N MET A 64 -8.69 -19.03 2.15
CA MET A 64 -8.42 -17.63 1.79
C MET A 64 -9.60 -16.72 2.12
N GLU A 65 -10.85 -17.19 1.98
CA GLU A 65 -12.06 -16.46 2.40
C GLU A 65 -12.07 -16.24 3.92
N GLN A 66 -11.73 -17.27 4.70
CA GLN A 66 -11.59 -17.15 6.16
C GLN A 66 -10.52 -16.11 6.55
N VAL A 67 -9.36 -16.13 5.88
CA VAL A 67 -8.30 -15.14 6.10
C VAL A 67 -8.80 -13.72 5.79
N ILE A 68 -9.56 -13.54 4.72
CA ILE A 68 -10.16 -12.25 4.36
C ILE A 68 -11.15 -11.80 5.45
N ALA A 69 -12.00 -12.69 5.94
CA ALA A 69 -12.95 -12.40 7.01
C ALA A 69 -12.25 -12.00 8.31
N GLN A 70 -11.20 -12.73 8.71
CA GLN A 70 -10.37 -12.40 9.88
C GLN A 70 -9.71 -11.02 9.76
N LEU A 71 -9.16 -10.70 8.59
CA LEU A 71 -8.55 -9.40 8.34
C LEU A 71 -9.57 -8.24 8.43
N LYS A 72 -10.81 -8.47 7.99
CA LYS A 72 -11.90 -7.50 8.16
C LYS A 72 -12.29 -7.32 9.63
N ALA A 73 -12.41 -8.42 10.37
CA ALA A 73 -12.72 -8.38 11.80
C ALA A 73 -11.65 -7.62 12.62
N LEU A 74 -10.38 -7.69 12.18
CA LEU A 74 -9.28 -6.90 12.74
C LEU A 74 -9.28 -5.42 12.30
N GLY A 75 -10.34 -4.92 11.68
CA GLY A 75 -10.45 -3.53 11.23
C GLY A 75 -9.53 -3.14 10.07
N LYS A 76 -8.92 -4.12 9.38
CA LYS A 76 -8.13 -3.84 8.18
C LYS A 76 -9.07 -3.58 7.01
N GLU A 77 -8.92 -2.42 6.35
CA GLU A 77 -9.76 -2.06 5.20
C GLU A 77 -9.12 -2.47 3.87
N ARG A 78 -7.90 -2.00 3.61
CA ARG A 78 -7.24 -2.16 2.30
C ARG A 78 -6.73 -3.57 2.05
N THR A 79 -6.21 -4.24 3.06
CA THR A 79 -5.63 -5.59 2.92
C THR A 79 -6.69 -6.62 2.50
N PRO A 80 -7.87 -6.72 3.15
CA PRO A 80 -8.94 -7.62 2.69
C PRO A 80 -9.40 -7.34 1.26
N GLU A 81 -9.49 -6.07 0.83
CA GLU A 81 -9.86 -5.71 -0.55
C GLU A 81 -8.87 -6.28 -1.57
N THR A 82 -7.58 -6.22 -1.28
CA THR A 82 -6.53 -6.73 -2.18
C THR A 82 -6.52 -8.26 -2.21
N TYR A 83 -6.71 -8.89 -1.07
CA TYR A 83 -6.84 -10.36 -0.97
C TYR A 83 -8.08 -10.83 -1.73
N ALA A 84 -9.23 -10.16 -1.56
CA ALA A 84 -10.45 -10.49 -2.30
C ALA A 84 -10.29 -10.29 -3.82
N ALA A 85 -9.54 -9.29 -4.26
CA ALA A 85 -9.24 -9.12 -5.69
C ALA A 85 -8.38 -10.27 -6.23
N THR A 86 -7.38 -10.71 -5.47
CA THR A 86 -6.53 -11.85 -5.82
C THR A 86 -7.35 -13.15 -5.84
N LEU A 87 -8.20 -13.37 -4.84
CA LEU A 87 -9.10 -14.51 -4.77
C LEU A 87 -10.01 -14.58 -6.01
N ARG A 88 -10.65 -13.47 -6.38
CA ARG A 88 -11.51 -13.43 -7.59
C ARG A 88 -10.73 -13.75 -8.86
N SER A 89 -9.48 -13.26 -8.97
CA SER A 89 -8.64 -13.57 -10.13
C SER A 89 -8.26 -15.05 -10.19
N PHE A 90 -7.85 -15.61 -9.07
CA PHE A 90 -7.45 -17.02 -9.00
C PHE A 90 -8.64 -17.97 -9.17
N ARG A 91 -9.80 -17.65 -8.55
CA ARG A 91 -11.06 -18.38 -8.75
C ARG A 91 -11.50 -18.40 -10.23
N ARG A 92 -11.33 -17.29 -10.96
CA ARG A 92 -11.62 -17.23 -12.41
C ARG A 92 -10.69 -18.14 -13.19
N PHE A 93 -9.41 -18.17 -12.91
CA PHE A 93 -8.45 -19.11 -13.50
C PHE A 93 -8.87 -20.56 -13.25
N ARG A 94 -9.32 -20.87 -12.05
CA ARG A 94 -9.81 -22.19 -11.63
C ARG A 94 -11.24 -22.49 -12.09
N GLN A 95 -11.88 -21.59 -12.84
CA GLN A 95 -13.29 -21.75 -13.31
C GLN A 95 -14.29 -21.99 -12.15
N GLY A 96 -14.00 -21.46 -10.98
CA GLY A 96 -14.82 -21.62 -9.77
C GLY A 96 -14.48 -22.85 -8.91
N HIS A 97 -13.73 -23.82 -9.41
CA HIS A 97 -13.34 -25.01 -8.66
C HIS A 97 -12.31 -24.66 -7.58
N ASP A 98 -12.58 -25.09 -6.37
CA ASP A 98 -11.60 -25.01 -5.28
C ASP A 98 -10.49 -26.07 -5.49
N LEU A 99 -9.44 -25.98 -4.71
CA LEU A 99 -8.33 -26.92 -4.74
C LEU A 99 -7.84 -27.18 -3.32
N THR A 100 -7.31 -28.38 -3.09
CA THR A 100 -6.63 -28.71 -1.84
C THR A 100 -5.27 -28.01 -1.79
N PHE A 101 -4.69 -27.89 -0.60
CA PHE A 101 -3.32 -27.37 -0.46
C PHE A 101 -2.28 -28.26 -1.17
N GLN A 102 -2.58 -29.55 -1.35
CA GLN A 102 -1.69 -30.50 -2.02
C GLN A 102 -1.64 -30.27 -3.52
N GLU A 103 -2.76 -29.88 -4.14
CA GLU A 103 -2.87 -29.53 -5.55
C GLU A 103 -2.22 -28.18 -5.88
N MET A 104 -1.92 -27.36 -4.84
CA MET A 104 -1.22 -26.09 -5.02
C MET A 104 0.29 -26.35 -5.13
N ASP A 105 0.72 -26.82 -6.27
CA ASP A 105 2.12 -27.09 -6.61
C ASP A 105 2.74 -25.98 -7.47
N SER A 106 3.99 -26.18 -7.85
CA SER A 106 4.75 -25.23 -8.66
C SER A 106 4.20 -25.09 -10.08
N ASP A 107 3.70 -26.17 -10.67
CA ASP A 107 3.19 -26.19 -12.03
C ASP A 107 1.87 -25.43 -12.13
N MET A 108 0.98 -25.61 -11.14
CA MET A 108 -0.24 -24.83 -11.00
C MET A 108 0.06 -23.32 -10.90
N MET A 109 1.08 -22.92 -10.12
CA MET A 109 1.44 -21.51 -9.97
C MET A 109 2.04 -20.94 -11.25
N GLN A 110 2.85 -21.70 -11.99
CA GLN A 110 3.38 -21.31 -13.29
C GLN A 110 2.25 -21.20 -14.34
N ALA A 111 1.30 -22.13 -14.35
CA ALA A 111 0.13 -22.08 -15.21
C ALA A 111 -0.72 -20.83 -14.93
N TYR A 112 -0.93 -20.48 -13.65
CA TYR A 112 -1.64 -19.25 -13.30
C TYR A 112 -0.85 -17.98 -13.70
N GLU A 113 0.46 -17.96 -13.56
CA GLU A 113 1.30 -16.86 -14.04
C GLU A 113 1.17 -16.68 -15.55
N SER A 114 1.25 -17.77 -16.30
CA SER A 114 1.08 -17.77 -17.77
C SER A 114 -0.32 -17.28 -18.16
N TYR A 115 -1.37 -17.76 -17.49
CA TYR A 115 -2.75 -17.28 -17.67
C TYR A 115 -2.86 -15.76 -17.46
N LEU A 116 -2.26 -15.22 -16.40
CA LEU A 116 -2.29 -13.78 -16.13
C LEU A 116 -1.58 -12.99 -17.24
N ARG A 117 -0.43 -13.47 -17.69
CA ARG A 117 0.34 -12.83 -18.77
C ARG A 117 -0.42 -12.85 -20.10
N SER A 118 -1.01 -13.98 -20.47
CA SER A 118 -1.79 -14.12 -21.72
C SER A 118 -3.05 -13.22 -21.71
N ASN A 119 -3.60 -12.91 -20.52
CA ASN A 119 -4.68 -11.95 -20.35
C ASN A 119 -4.20 -10.49 -20.20
N GLY A 120 -2.95 -10.18 -20.55
CA GLY A 120 -2.41 -8.82 -20.54
C GLY A 120 -2.19 -8.22 -19.14
N VAL A 121 -2.16 -9.03 -18.09
CA VAL A 121 -1.91 -8.55 -16.74
C VAL A 121 -0.42 -8.17 -16.60
N ARG A 122 -0.16 -6.94 -16.13
CA ARG A 122 1.22 -6.43 -15.98
C ARG A 122 2.00 -7.21 -14.93
N SER A 123 3.32 -7.40 -15.15
CA SER A 123 4.23 -8.15 -14.26
C SER A 123 4.10 -7.78 -12.77
N ASN A 124 4.04 -6.48 -12.45
CA ASN A 124 3.88 -6.06 -11.06
C ASN A 124 2.51 -6.47 -10.44
N THR A 125 1.46 -6.59 -11.24
CA THR A 125 0.16 -7.07 -10.76
C THR A 125 0.18 -8.59 -10.61
N THR A 126 0.78 -9.31 -11.55
CA THR A 126 1.02 -10.76 -11.47
C THR A 126 1.82 -11.10 -10.22
N SER A 127 2.97 -10.47 -10.03
CA SER A 127 3.80 -10.61 -8.83
C SER A 127 3.04 -10.29 -7.53
N PHE A 128 2.18 -9.26 -7.56
CA PHE A 128 1.35 -8.91 -6.41
C PHE A 128 0.36 -10.02 -6.05
N TYR A 129 -0.29 -10.64 -7.05
CA TYR A 129 -1.16 -11.78 -6.82
C TYR A 129 -0.40 -12.99 -6.27
N MET A 130 0.75 -13.32 -6.87
CA MET A 130 1.61 -14.41 -6.39
C MET A 130 2.04 -14.23 -4.94
N ARG A 131 2.43 -13.01 -4.55
CA ARG A 131 2.81 -12.71 -3.16
C ARG A 131 1.66 -12.85 -2.17
N ILE A 132 0.43 -12.49 -2.56
CA ILE A 132 -0.74 -12.67 -1.71
C ILE A 132 -1.06 -14.15 -1.56
N LEU A 133 -1.10 -14.93 -2.65
CA LEU A 133 -1.35 -16.36 -2.58
C LEU A 133 -0.28 -17.07 -1.73
N ARG A 134 1.00 -16.71 -1.90
CA ARG A 134 2.09 -17.22 -1.06
C ARG A 134 1.90 -16.89 0.42
N ALA A 135 1.44 -15.66 0.74
CA ALA A 135 1.19 -15.28 2.13
C ALA A 135 0.04 -16.08 2.75
N VAL A 136 -1.00 -16.40 1.98
CA VAL A 136 -2.11 -17.26 2.42
C VAL A 136 -1.64 -18.70 2.60
N TYR A 137 -0.88 -19.23 1.64
CA TYR A 137 -0.30 -20.58 1.72
C TYR A 137 0.60 -20.75 2.96
N ASN A 138 1.50 -19.78 3.20
CA ASN A 138 2.37 -19.82 4.37
C ASN A 138 1.59 -19.78 5.69
N ARG A 139 0.45 -19.06 5.74
CA ARG A 139 -0.44 -19.10 6.92
C ARG A 139 -1.09 -20.47 7.12
N ALA A 140 -1.36 -21.20 6.04
CA ALA A 140 -1.87 -22.56 6.16
C ALA A 140 -0.78 -23.49 6.69
N VAL A 141 0.48 -23.32 6.25
CA VAL A 141 1.63 -24.04 6.80
C VAL A 141 1.84 -23.72 8.29
N GLU A 142 1.78 -22.43 8.69
CA GLU A 142 1.86 -21.99 10.10
C GLU A 142 0.74 -22.56 10.99
N LYS A 143 -0.37 -23.00 10.40
CA LYS A 143 -1.52 -23.61 11.08
C LYS A 143 -1.53 -25.14 10.94
N ASP A 144 -0.47 -25.73 10.44
CA ASP A 144 -0.35 -27.18 10.21
C ASP A 144 -1.44 -27.79 9.30
N LEU A 145 -2.09 -26.96 8.46
CA LEU A 145 -3.07 -27.41 7.47
C LEU A 145 -2.40 -28.07 6.25
N THR A 146 -1.11 -27.79 6.04
CA THR A 146 -0.30 -28.38 4.97
C THR A 146 1.18 -28.27 5.30
N VAL A 147 2.00 -29.10 4.65
CA VAL A 147 3.46 -29.02 4.73
C VAL A 147 4.00 -28.02 3.70
N GLN A 148 5.16 -27.41 3.99
CA GLN A 148 5.80 -26.48 3.07
C GLN A 148 6.38 -27.20 1.84
N ARG A 149 5.79 -26.96 0.66
CA ARG A 149 6.21 -27.51 -0.65
C ARG A 149 6.79 -26.47 -1.60
N HIS A 150 6.89 -25.20 -1.18
CA HIS A 150 7.42 -24.08 -1.94
C HIS A 150 6.79 -23.86 -3.33
N PRO A 151 5.45 -23.86 -3.49
CA PRO A 151 4.79 -23.79 -4.79
C PRO A 151 5.09 -22.50 -5.58
N PHE A 152 5.59 -21.47 -4.91
CA PHE A 152 5.91 -20.15 -5.51
C PHE A 152 7.39 -19.99 -5.86
N ARG A 153 8.19 -21.07 -5.88
CA ARG A 153 9.63 -20.99 -6.11
C ARG A 153 9.96 -20.51 -7.53
N HIS A 154 9.18 -20.92 -8.51
CA HIS A 154 9.46 -20.69 -9.94
C HIS A 154 8.60 -19.61 -10.59
N VAL A 155 7.82 -18.85 -9.82
CA VAL A 155 7.02 -17.71 -10.31
C VAL A 155 7.62 -16.38 -9.88
N TYR A 156 7.36 -15.35 -10.69
CA TYR A 156 7.88 -14.02 -10.42
C TYR A 156 7.15 -13.36 -9.23
N THR A 157 7.90 -13.09 -8.18
CA THR A 157 7.43 -12.38 -6.98
C THR A 157 8.18 -11.08 -6.71
N GLY A 158 9.00 -10.61 -7.68
CA GLY A 158 9.77 -9.38 -7.63
C GLY A 158 8.93 -8.12 -7.84
N VAL A 159 9.59 -6.99 -8.01
CA VAL A 159 8.97 -5.71 -8.33
C VAL A 159 9.75 -5.03 -9.46
N ASP A 160 9.12 -4.91 -10.62
CA ASP A 160 9.69 -4.18 -11.75
C ASP A 160 9.72 -2.68 -11.48
N LYS A 161 10.78 -2.04 -11.95
CA LYS A 161 10.90 -0.58 -11.90
C LYS A 161 9.77 0.06 -12.71
N THR A 162 9.08 1.01 -12.11
CA THR A 162 8.04 1.78 -12.79
C THR A 162 8.50 3.20 -13.03
N VAL A 163 8.20 3.74 -14.22
CA VAL A 163 8.47 5.15 -14.53
C VAL A 163 7.72 6.04 -13.53
N LYS A 164 8.46 6.92 -12.88
CA LYS A 164 7.89 7.90 -11.95
C LYS A 164 7.29 9.07 -12.73
N ARG A 165 6.09 9.46 -12.34
CA ARG A 165 5.29 10.48 -13.04
C ARG A 165 5.39 11.82 -12.32
N ALA A 166 6.60 12.32 -12.08
CA ALA A 166 6.78 13.65 -11.53
C ALA A 166 6.61 14.72 -12.65
N VAL A 167 6.09 15.87 -12.27
CA VAL A 167 6.04 17.05 -13.14
C VAL A 167 6.96 18.14 -12.55
N PRO A 168 7.61 18.96 -13.40
CA PRO A 168 8.47 20.05 -12.93
C PRO A 168 7.68 21.17 -12.26
N LEU A 169 8.38 22.03 -11.50
CA LEU A 169 7.79 23.17 -10.77
C LEU A 169 6.99 24.10 -11.69
N GLN A 170 7.50 24.35 -12.91
CA GLN A 170 6.81 25.16 -13.89
C GLN A 170 5.41 24.60 -14.24
N THR A 171 5.29 23.26 -14.38
CA THR A 171 4.00 22.62 -14.60
C THR A 171 3.08 22.80 -13.39
N VAL A 172 3.59 22.69 -12.16
CA VAL A 172 2.78 22.93 -10.95
C VAL A 172 2.28 24.38 -10.93
N ARG A 173 3.10 25.34 -11.36
CA ARG A 173 2.68 26.76 -11.52
C ARG A 173 1.57 26.90 -12.55
N ARG A 174 1.72 26.31 -13.73
CA ARG A 174 0.66 26.32 -14.78
C ARG A 174 -0.64 25.69 -14.29
N ILE A 175 -0.56 24.59 -13.50
CA ILE A 175 -1.75 23.98 -12.88
C ILE A 175 -2.42 24.97 -11.91
N ARG A 176 -1.64 25.68 -11.09
CA ARG A 176 -2.14 26.66 -10.12
C ARG A 176 -2.84 27.84 -10.82
N GLU A 177 -2.24 28.33 -11.87
CA GLU A 177 -2.65 29.56 -12.60
C GLU A 177 -3.74 29.30 -13.66
N MET A 178 -4.07 28.01 -13.89
CA MET A 178 -5.09 27.67 -14.87
C MET A 178 -6.45 28.26 -14.49
N ASP A 179 -7.05 28.99 -15.42
CA ASP A 179 -8.45 29.41 -15.29
C ASP A 179 -9.36 28.17 -15.41
N LEU A 180 -10.19 27.97 -14.42
CA LEU A 180 -11.18 26.90 -14.31
C LEU A 180 -12.53 27.47 -13.82
N SER A 181 -12.81 28.73 -14.12
CA SER A 181 -14.07 29.39 -13.81
C SER A 181 -15.26 28.69 -14.49
N ASP A 182 -14.98 28.00 -15.60
CA ASP A 182 -15.95 27.18 -16.37
C ASP A 182 -16.38 25.90 -15.64
N SER A 183 -15.64 25.47 -14.60
CA SER A 183 -15.89 24.17 -13.94
C SER A 183 -15.46 24.12 -12.49
N SER A 184 -16.40 24.25 -11.58
CA SER A 184 -16.17 24.11 -10.13
C SER A 184 -15.58 22.74 -9.75
N THR A 185 -15.92 21.69 -10.50
CA THR A 185 -15.41 20.34 -10.24
C THR A 185 -13.94 20.16 -10.64
N LEU A 186 -13.52 20.79 -11.74
CA LEU A 186 -12.10 20.84 -12.13
C LEU A 186 -11.32 21.74 -11.17
N ALA A 187 -11.88 22.90 -10.80
CA ALA A 187 -11.27 23.79 -9.81
C ALA A 187 -11.03 23.08 -8.48
N PHE A 188 -12.02 22.35 -7.98
CA PHE A 188 -11.85 21.55 -6.76
C PHE A 188 -10.76 20.47 -6.90
N ALA A 189 -10.71 19.75 -8.02
CA ALA A 189 -9.69 18.73 -8.24
C ALA A 189 -8.27 19.33 -8.32
N ARG A 190 -8.11 20.50 -8.98
CA ARG A 190 -6.87 21.29 -8.97
C ARG A 190 -6.46 21.66 -7.57
N ASP A 191 -7.37 22.21 -6.79
CA ASP A 191 -7.08 22.71 -5.45
C ASP A 191 -6.73 21.60 -4.47
N VAL A 192 -7.37 20.43 -4.57
CA VAL A 192 -6.97 19.23 -3.80
C VAL A 192 -5.57 18.72 -4.21
N PHE A 193 -5.22 18.78 -5.50
CA PHE A 193 -3.88 18.45 -5.98
C PHE A 193 -2.84 19.44 -5.42
N LEU A 194 -3.11 20.73 -5.43
CA LEU A 194 -2.24 21.76 -4.87
C LEU A 194 -2.14 21.64 -3.35
N PHE A 195 -3.22 21.36 -2.66
CA PHE A 195 -3.21 21.11 -1.23
C PHE A 195 -2.29 19.93 -0.87
N SER A 196 -2.36 18.82 -1.62
CA SER A 196 -1.40 17.73 -1.47
C SER A 196 0.03 18.19 -1.67
N PHE A 197 0.30 18.99 -2.69
CA PHE A 197 1.63 19.53 -2.95
C PHE A 197 2.12 20.44 -1.82
N TYR A 198 1.32 21.37 -1.36
CA TYR A 198 1.64 22.29 -0.27
C TYR A 198 1.89 21.57 1.06
N THR A 199 1.16 20.47 1.31
CA THR A 199 1.33 19.61 2.49
C THR A 199 2.38 18.51 2.29
N ARG A 200 3.46 18.80 1.55
CA ARG A 200 4.61 17.88 1.32
C ARG A 200 4.23 16.57 0.64
N GLY A 201 3.26 16.59 -0.24
CA GLY A 201 2.76 15.41 -0.94
C GLY A 201 1.90 14.51 -0.05
N MET A 202 1.07 15.09 0.81
CA MET A 202 0.10 14.35 1.62
C MET A 202 -0.74 13.43 0.73
N SER A 203 -0.95 12.20 1.16
CA SER A 203 -1.71 11.24 0.36
C SER A 203 -3.20 11.60 0.33
N PHE A 204 -3.88 11.29 -0.77
CA PHE A 204 -5.31 11.63 -0.89
C PHE A 204 -6.17 11.01 0.21
N VAL A 205 -5.83 9.82 0.71
CA VAL A 205 -6.54 9.23 1.83
C VAL A 205 -6.37 10.04 3.11
N ASP A 206 -5.18 10.59 3.37
CA ASP A 206 -4.96 11.42 4.54
C ASP A 206 -5.73 12.75 4.41
N ILE A 207 -5.72 13.39 3.23
CA ILE A 207 -6.48 14.60 2.93
C ILE A 207 -7.98 14.39 3.15
N ALA A 208 -8.53 13.27 2.66
CA ALA A 208 -9.96 12.99 2.72
C ALA A 208 -10.50 12.88 4.16
N TYR A 209 -9.67 12.38 5.08
CA TYR A 209 -10.05 12.19 6.47
C TYR A 209 -9.50 13.27 7.42
N LEU A 210 -8.83 14.31 6.88
CA LEU A 210 -8.27 15.40 7.67
C LEU A 210 -9.39 16.23 8.32
N ARG A 211 -9.31 16.45 9.62
CA ARG A 211 -10.33 17.14 10.40
C ARG A 211 -9.90 18.55 10.79
N LYS A 212 -10.87 19.44 11.05
CA LYS A 212 -10.61 20.79 11.52
C LYS A 212 -9.83 20.81 12.84
N LYS A 213 -10.08 19.86 13.74
CA LYS A 213 -9.35 19.70 15.01
C LYS A 213 -7.87 19.32 14.84
N ASP A 214 -7.47 18.83 13.66
CA ASP A 214 -6.08 18.49 13.37
C ASP A 214 -5.23 19.74 13.07
N LEU A 215 -5.88 20.91 12.97
CA LEU A 215 -5.25 22.23 12.82
C LEU A 215 -5.36 23.00 14.13
N SER A 216 -4.22 23.29 14.76
CA SER A 216 -4.13 24.06 16.00
C SER A 216 -2.83 24.84 16.06
N GLY A 217 -2.88 26.07 16.59
CA GLY A 217 -1.66 26.89 16.78
C GLY A 217 -0.85 27.14 15.50
N GLY A 218 -1.49 27.20 14.34
CA GLY A 218 -0.78 27.38 13.07
C GLY A 218 0.01 26.15 12.60
N VAL A 219 -0.29 24.98 13.15
CA VAL A 219 0.31 23.69 12.77
C VAL A 219 -0.78 22.68 12.47
N LEU A 220 -0.66 22.02 11.31
CA LEU A 220 -1.47 20.87 10.94
C LEU A 220 -0.78 19.61 11.44
N SER A 221 -1.41 18.88 12.35
CA SER A 221 -0.90 17.64 12.96
C SER A 221 -1.80 16.46 12.60
N TYR A 222 -1.28 15.46 11.91
CA TYR A 222 -2.06 14.29 11.54
C TYR A 222 -1.25 12.99 11.60
N ARG A 223 -1.93 11.88 11.84
CA ARG A 223 -1.32 10.55 11.74
C ARG A 223 -1.57 9.97 10.35
N ARG A 224 -0.48 9.62 9.67
CA ARG A 224 -0.53 9.02 8.35
C ARG A 224 -1.26 7.68 8.40
N ARG A 225 -2.36 7.52 7.68
CA ARG A 225 -3.20 6.29 7.72
C ARG A 225 -2.47 5.02 7.25
N LYS A 226 -1.44 5.16 6.44
CA LYS A 226 -0.67 4.01 5.92
C LYS A 226 0.37 3.49 6.91
N THR A 227 1.05 4.35 7.64
CA THR A 227 2.22 4.03 8.47
C THR A 227 2.01 4.33 9.95
N GLY A 228 0.96 5.07 10.32
CA GLY A 228 0.72 5.51 11.69
C GLY A 228 1.65 6.64 12.16
N GLN A 229 2.60 7.06 11.34
CA GLN A 229 3.54 8.12 11.67
C GLN A 229 2.83 9.46 11.83
N GLN A 230 3.15 10.19 12.89
CA GLN A 230 2.68 11.57 13.08
C GLN A 230 3.49 12.52 12.22
N ILE A 231 2.80 13.41 11.52
CA ILE A 231 3.40 14.43 10.66
C ILE A 231 2.87 15.78 11.09
N LEU A 232 3.81 16.72 11.26
CA LEU A 232 3.54 18.12 11.57
C LEU A 232 3.83 18.96 10.34
N VAL A 233 2.88 19.77 9.91
CA VAL A 233 3.03 20.68 8.77
C VAL A 233 2.69 22.10 9.23
N LYS A 234 3.64 23.03 9.08
CA LYS A 234 3.37 24.45 9.29
C LYS A 234 2.24 24.89 8.36
N TRP A 235 1.26 25.59 8.93
CA TRP A 235 0.09 26.03 8.18
C TRP A 235 0.41 27.32 7.42
N GLU A 236 0.43 27.21 6.09
CA GLU A 236 0.80 28.32 5.22
C GLU A 236 -0.44 28.94 4.56
N LYS A 237 -0.36 30.21 4.18
CA LYS A 237 -1.45 30.99 3.56
C LYS A 237 -2.09 30.27 2.36
N CYS A 238 -1.28 29.64 1.49
CA CYS A 238 -1.77 28.92 0.32
C CYS A 238 -2.65 27.71 0.68
N MET A 239 -2.43 27.06 1.82
CA MET A 239 -3.29 25.98 2.33
C MET A 239 -4.57 26.57 2.92
N GLN A 240 -4.46 27.66 3.65
CA GLN A 240 -5.58 28.36 4.26
C GLN A 240 -6.59 28.86 3.21
N GLU A 241 -6.10 29.44 2.12
CA GLU A 241 -6.93 29.92 1.01
C GLU A 241 -7.77 28.81 0.39
N ILE A 242 -7.17 27.62 0.20
CA ILE A 242 -7.91 26.44 -0.32
C ILE A 242 -8.98 26.00 0.68
N VAL A 243 -8.63 25.83 1.95
CA VAL A 243 -9.59 25.37 2.95
C VAL A 243 -10.71 26.39 3.14
N HIS A 244 -10.40 27.70 3.13
CA HIS A 244 -11.41 28.74 3.26
C HIS A 244 -12.43 28.71 2.11
N ARG A 245 -11.97 28.49 0.88
CA ARG A 245 -12.84 28.41 -0.34
C ARG A 245 -13.87 27.27 -0.24
N TYR A 246 -13.52 26.17 0.40
CA TYR A 246 -14.36 24.98 0.51
C TYR A 246 -14.88 24.72 1.92
N ASN A 247 -14.80 25.71 2.81
CA ASN A 247 -15.23 25.54 4.20
C ASN A 247 -16.72 25.23 4.29
N ASN A 248 -17.04 24.16 5.01
CA ASN A 248 -18.39 23.81 5.42
C ASN A 248 -18.45 23.81 6.95
N PRO A 249 -19.14 24.79 7.60
CA PRO A 249 -19.22 24.89 9.07
C PRO A 249 -19.75 23.62 9.73
N HIS A 250 -20.68 22.92 9.07
CA HIS A 250 -21.35 21.73 9.59
C HIS A 250 -20.53 20.44 9.42
N SER A 251 -19.39 20.49 8.70
CA SER A 251 -18.53 19.33 8.52
C SER A 251 -17.33 19.36 9.48
N PRO A 252 -16.98 18.24 10.12
CA PRO A 252 -15.76 18.15 10.91
C PRO A 252 -14.50 18.06 10.05
N TYR A 253 -14.63 17.82 8.74
CA TYR A 253 -13.51 17.67 7.80
C TYR A 253 -13.04 19.03 7.26
N LEU A 254 -11.73 19.15 6.96
CA LEU A 254 -11.14 20.35 6.38
C LEU A 254 -11.59 20.59 4.94
N LEU A 255 -11.78 19.54 4.16
CA LEU A 255 -12.24 19.61 2.77
C LEU A 255 -13.49 18.74 2.57
N PRO A 256 -14.41 19.11 1.68
CA PRO A 256 -15.70 18.44 1.49
C PRO A 256 -15.56 17.16 0.63
N ILE A 257 -14.64 16.27 1.01
CA ILE A 257 -14.41 14.99 0.33
C ILE A 257 -15.34 13.92 0.91
N ILE A 258 -15.51 13.93 2.23
CA ILE A 258 -16.42 13.06 2.98
C ILE A 258 -17.54 13.92 3.56
N ASN A 259 -18.77 13.54 3.28
CA ASN A 259 -19.96 14.15 3.86
C ASN A 259 -20.45 13.31 5.05
N PRO A 260 -20.36 13.81 6.29
CA PRO A 260 -20.79 13.06 7.47
C PRO A 260 -22.31 12.83 7.55
N ALA A 261 -23.11 13.68 6.86
CA ALA A 261 -24.56 13.53 6.80
C ALA A 261 -25.04 12.55 5.73
N SER A 262 -24.12 11.93 4.97
CA SER A 262 -24.48 10.97 3.93
C SER A 262 -24.71 9.58 4.51
N ASN A 263 -25.71 8.86 4.02
CA ASN A 263 -25.95 7.45 4.32
C ASN A 263 -24.89 6.52 3.68
N VAL A 264 -24.01 7.04 2.83
CA VAL A 264 -22.92 6.27 2.23
C VAL A 264 -21.75 6.21 3.19
N GLU A 265 -21.25 5.01 3.45
CA GLU A 265 -20.09 4.78 4.32
C GLU A 265 -18.89 5.65 3.90
N PRO A 266 -18.14 6.27 4.84
CA PRO A 266 -17.01 7.17 4.54
C PRO A 266 -15.95 6.55 3.64
N ARG A 267 -15.70 5.24 3.76
CA ARG A 267 -14.77 4.52 2.90
C ARG A 267 -15.20 4.52 1.42
N ARG A 268 -16.48 4.31 1.17
CA ARG A 268 -17.04 4.34 -0.19
C ARG A 268 -17.01 5.76 -0.78
N GLN A 269 -17.36 6.77 0.04
CA GLN A 269 -17.26 8.17 -0.38
C GLN A 269 -15.84 8.53 -0.80
N TYR A 270 -14.83 8.17 0.00
CA TYR A 270 -13.42 8.33 -0.33
C TYR A 270 -13.05 7.67 -1.66
N ILE A 271 -13.47 6.42 -1.90
CA ILE A 271 -13.16 5.69 -3.14
C ILE A 271 -13.77 6.41 -4.35
N TYR A 272 -15.03 6.82 -4.27
CA TYR A 272 -15.71 7.57 -5.34
C TYR A 272 -15.04 8.93 -5.60
N ALA A 273 -14.70 9.65 -4.54
CA ALA A 273 -13.99 10.92 -4.65
C ALA A 273 -12.60 10.73 -5.29
N ALA A 274 -11.85 9.69 -4.92
CA ALA A 274 -10.55 9.40 -5.52
C ALA A 274 -10.64 9.15 -7.03
N HIS A 275 -11.64 8.38 -7.48
CA HIS A 275 -11.87 8.15 -8.91
C HIS A 275 -12.28 9.44 -9.63
N ARG A 276 -13.21 10.21 -9.07
CA ARG A 276 -13.71 11.46 -9.64
C ARG A 276 -12.58 12.49 -9.76
N ILE A 277 -11.83 12.76 -8.70
CA ILE A 277 -10.73 13.72 -8.68
C ILE A 277 -9.63 13.32 -9.66
N ASN A 278 -9.23 12.04 -9.70
CA ASN A 278 -8.22 11.59 -10.67
C ASN A 278 -8.71 11.72 -12.13
N ARG A 279 -10.00 11.54 -12.40
CA ARG A 279 -10.58 11.77 -13.72
C ARG A 279 -10.50 13.26 -14.11
N HIS A 280 -10.86 14.16 -13.19
CA HIS A 280 -10.76 15.60 -13.41
C HIS A 280 -9.30 16.08 -13.56
N LEU A 281 -8.38 15.55 -12.77
CA LEU A 281 -6.95 15.83 -12.91
C LEU A 281 -6.41 15.40 -14.28
N LYS A 282 -6.84 14.26 -14.82
CA LYS A 282 -6.48 13.86 -16.19
C LYS A 282 -7.01 14.87 -17.23
N ALA A 283 -8.23 15.38 -17.06
CA ALA A 283 -8.77 16.41 -17.94
C ALA A 283 -7.94 17.71 -17.86
N ILE A 284 -7.55 18.14 -16.66
CA ILE A 284 -6.63 19.28 -16.47
C ILE A 284 -5.28 19.01 -17.16
N GLY A 285 -4.72 17.81 -16.98
CA GLY A 285 -3.47 17.42 -17.64
C GLY A 285 -3.57 17.48 -19.17
N ASN A 286 -4.68 17.03 -19.74
CA ASN A 286 -4.95 17.11 -21.18
C ASN A 286 -5.07 18.57 -21.67
N ARG A 287 -5.78 19.44 -20.95
CA ARG A 287 -5.85 20.89 -21.26
C ARG A 287 -4.48 21.57 -21.26
N LEU A 288 -3.55 21.09 -20.42
CA LEU A 288 -2.18 21.58 -20.34
C LEU A 288 -1.22 20.92 -21.34
N GLY A 289 -1.67 19.95 -22.14
CA GLY A 289 -0.85 19.22 -23.08
C GLY A 289 0.21 18.33 -22.41
N LEU A 290 -0.07 17.79 -21.20
CA LEU A 290 0.89 16.95 -20.48
C LEU A 290 0.95 15.56 -21.11
N SER A 291 2.15 15.06 -21.39
CA SER A 291 2.40 13.70 -21.89
C SER A 291 2.13 12.61 -20.82
N VAL A 292 2.11 13.00 -19.55
CA VAL A 292 1.88 12.10 -18.42
C VAL A 292 0.53 12.40 -17.78
N PRO A 293 -0.34 11.39 -17.60
CA PRO A 293 -1.64 11.60 -16.96
C PRO A 293 -1.50 12.17 -15.54
N LEU A 294 -2.10 13.34 -15.31
CA LEU A 294 -2.12 13.96 -14.00
C LEU A 294 -3.02 13.18 -13.05
N THR A 295 -2.53 12.91 -11.84
CA THR A 295 -3.27 12.21 -10.77
C THR A 295 -2.81 12.73 -9.42
N MET A 296 -3.56 12.46 -8.34
CA MET A 296 -3.16 12.83 -6.98
C MET A 296 -1.76 12.32 -6.60
N TYR A 297 -1.34 11.17 -7.13
CA TYR A 297 -0.02 10.62 -6.85
C TYR A 297 1.11 11.44 -7.50
N VAL A 298 0.82 12.11 -8.61
CA VAL A 298 1.77 13.01 -9.29
C VAL A 298 2.14 14.19 -8.40
N SER A 299 1.20 14.73 -7.62
CA SER A 299 1.49 15.80 -6.66
C SER A 299 2.60 15.42 -5.67
N ARG A 300 2.50 14.23 -5.08
CA ARG A 300 3.49 13.70 -4.16
C ARG A 300 4.85 13.47 -4.83
N HIS A 301 4.85 12.92 -6.05
CA HIS A 301 6.07 12.75 -6.83
C HIS A 301 6.71 14.09 -7.19
N ALA A 302 5.92 15.06 -7.62
CA ALA A 302 6.39 16.38 -7.97
C ALA A 302 7.06 17.08 -6.77
N TRP A 303 6.42 17.06 -5.59
CA TRP A 303 7.01 17.63 -4.39
C TRP A 303 8.37 17.03 -4.07
N ALA A 304 8.47 15.70 -4.03
CA ALA A 304 9.73 15.01 -3.72
C ALA A 304 10.84 15.29 -4.75
N SER A 305 10.47 15.29 -6.04
CA SER A 305 11.40 15.56 -7.15
C SER A 305 11.90 16.99 -7.12
N ILE A 306 11.01 17.94 -6.88
CA ILE A 306 11.35 19.37 -6.77
C ILE A 306 12.21 19.62 -5.52
N ALA A 307 11.88 19.02 -4.37
CA ALA A 307 12.71 19.10 -3.18
C ALA A 307 14.14 18.59 -3.46
N ARG A 308 14.26 17.43 -4.13
CA ARG A 308 15.55 16.87 -4.54
C ARG A 308 16.32 17.81 -5.48
N SER A 309 15.64 18.38 -6.48
CA SER A 309 16.25 19.33 -7.43
C SER A 309 16.70 20.65 -6.77
N LYS A 310 16.18 20.95 -5.57
CA LYS A 310 16.58 22.08 -4.72
C LYS A 310 17.61 21.68 -3.68
N ASN A 311 18.26 20.53 -3.81
CA ASN A 311 19.29 20.01 -2.92
C ASN A 311 18.81 19.79 -1.47
N VAL A 312 17.50 19.60 -1.23
CA VAL A 312 17.01 19.21 0.09
C VAL A 312 17.56 17.82 0.42
N PRO A 313 18.15 17.59 1.60
CA PRO A 313 18.67 16.30 2.02
C PRO A 313 17.63 15.19 1.94
N LEU A 314 18.07 13.98 1.58
CA LEU A 314 17.16 12.82 1.42
C LEU A 314 16.43 12.46 2.72
N SER A 315 17.10 12.58 3.87
CA SER A 315 16.52 12.42 5.20
C SER A 315 15.34 13.35 5.43
N VAL A 316 15.51 14.65 5.13
CA VAL A 316 14.46 15.67 5.26
C VAL A 316 13.29 15.41 4.32
N ILE A 317 13.56 14.97 3.08
CA ILE A 317 12.49 14.57 2.14
C ILE A 317 11.75 13.35 2.69
N SER A 318 12.47 12.35 3.20
CA SER A 318 11.92 11.13 3.76
C SER A 318 11.00 11.40 4.94
N GLU A 319 11.48 12.18 5.89
CA GLU A 319 10.73 12.60 7.07
C GLU A 319 9.51 13.44 6.69
N GLY A 320 9.70 14.47 5.85
CA GLY A 320 8.62 15.35 5.39
C GLY A 320 7.51 14.62 4.65
N MET A 321 7.82 13.49 3.99
CA MET A 321 6.85 12.61 3.34
C MET A 321 6.29 11.53 4.27
N GLY A 322 6.81 11.35 5.46
CA GLY A 322 6.44 10.29 6.39
C GLY A 322 6.77 8.90 5.83
N HIS A 323 7.96 8.69 5.30
CA HIS A 323 8.46 7.37 4.92
C HIS A 323 9.15 6.71 6.11
N ASP A 324 8.90 5.42 6.32
CA ASP A 324 9.50 4.64 7.41
C ASP A 324 11.02 4.45 7.23
N SER A 325 11.54 4.66 6.01
CA SER A 325 12.97 4.57 5.72
C SER A 325 13.37 5.43 4.53
N GLU A 326 14.60 5.93 4.54
CA GLU A 326 15.22 6.62 3.40
C GLU A 326 15.32 5.73 2.16
N HIS A 327 15.47 4.42 2.34
CA HIS A 327 15.48 3.46 1.24
C HIS A 327 14.21 3.59 0.39
N THR A 328 13.04 3.74 1.01
CA THR A 328 11.78 3.99 0.30
C THR A 328 11.84 5.29 -0.50
N THR A 329 12.42 6.35 0.06
CA THR A 329 12.57 7.63 -0.61
C THR A 329 13.56 7.55 -1.76
N ARG A 330 14.66 6.82 -1.59
CA ARG A 330 15.66 6.57 -2.63
C ARG A 330 15.07 5.83 -3.83
N ILE A 331 14.33 4.74 -3.61
CA ILE A 331 13.61 4.04 -4.68
C ILE A 331 12.61 4.98 -5.36
N TYR A 332 11.96 5.84 -4.58
CA TYR A 332 10.97 6.80 -5.08
C TYR A 332 11.59 7.85 -6.00
N LEU A 333 12.82 8.27 -5.74
CA LEU A 333 13.56 9.30 -6.48
C LEU A 333 14.56 8.73 -7.52
N ALA A 334 14.76 7.42 -7.56
CA ALA A 334 15.78 6.76 -8.39
C ALA A 334 15.70 7.08 -9.90
N SER A 335 14.52 7.45 -10.41
CA SER A 335 14.34 7.84 -11.81
C SER A 335 14.78 9.28 -12.12
N LEU A 336 15.17 10.06 -11.10
CA LEU A 336 15.62 11.44 -11.24
C LEU A 336 17.16 11.55 -11.30
N ASP A 337 17.85 10.50 -10.90
CA ASP A 337 19.33 10.53 -10.81
C ASP A 337 20.00 10.67 -12.18
N THR A 338 19.35 10.20 -13.26
CA THR A 338 19.89 10.33 -14.63
C THR A 338 20.06 11.80 -15.02
N ILE A 339 19.05 12.64 -14.79
CA ILE A 339 19.12 14.07 -15.11
C ILE A 339 20.17 14.78 -14.23
N ALA A 340 20.30 14.38 -12.97
CA ALA A 340 21.32 14.92 -12.08
C ALA A 340 22.73 14.51 -12.51
N ILE A 341 22.89 13.26 -12.95
CA ILE A 341 24.15 12.74 -13.52
C ILE A 341 24.51 13.50 -14.81
N ASP A 342 23.56 13.69 -15.72
CA ASP A 342 23.77 14.41 -16.96
C ASP A 342 24.18 15.88 -16.72
N ARG A 343 23.53 16.54 -15.74
CA ARG A 343 23.91 17.89 -15.33
C ARG A 343 25.32 17.95 -14.69
N ALA A 344 25.65 16.97 -13.85
CA ALA A 344 26.98 16.87 -13.25
C ALA A 344 28.03 16.63 -14.33
N ASN A 345 27.76 15.70 -15.27
CA ASN A 345 28.64 15.43 -16.40
C ASN A 345 28.82 16.68 -17.29
N SER A 346 27.74 17.40 -17.59
CA SER A 346 27.83 18.66 -18.36
C SER A 346 28.68 19.72 -17.65
N LYS A 347 28.65 19.80 -16.31
CA LYS A 347 29.53 20.69 -15.54
C LYS A 347 31.00 20.27 -15.65
N ILE A 348 31.26 18.95 -15.54
CA ILE A 348 32.61 18.40 -15.66
C ILE A 348 33.16 18.69 -17.07
N LEU A 349 32.37 18.42 -18.09
CA LEU A 349 32.80 18.68 -19.48
C LEU A 349 33.06 20.15 -19.75
N LYS A 350 32.24 21.06 -19.18
CA LYS A 350 32.48 22.52 -19.29
C LYS A 350 33.71 22.99 -18.55
N SER A 351 34.22 22.24 -17.59
CA SER A 351 35.48 22.58 -16.90
C SER A 351 36.74 22.06 -17.63
N LEU A 352 36.55 21.22 -18.65
CA LEU A 352 37.62 20.69 -19.53
C LEU A 352 37.77 21.51 -20.81
N LEU A 353 36.78 22.29 -21.17
CA LEU A 353 36.74 23.16 -22.36
C LEU A 353 36.96 24.62 -21.93
#